data_7ed72d4954c096ca60e007e6b372efa1
#
_entry.id   7ed72d4954c096ca60e007e6b372efa1
#
_cell.length_a   1.000
_cell.length_b   1.000
_cell.length_c   1.000
_cell.angle_alpha   90.00
_cell.angle_beta   90.00
_cell.angle_gamma   90.00
#
_symmetry.space_group_name_H-M   'P 1'
#
loop_
_entity.id
_entity.type
_entity.pdbx_description
1 polymer ?
#
loop_
_entity_poly.entity_id
_entity_poly.type
_entity_poly.pdbx_seq_one_letter_code
_entity_poly.pdbx_strand_id
1 'polypeptide(L)'
;LSGNGRATSAHWRGFTTTELLIVLVIVGVLAFIAIPRLDIPSLKVAPVAEQIAAEIRYAQNLAMTRSAAHSFTVGGGSYSISNAGGGVPLSNGEGAGSYEDVTVDAVTVTFSPRFGRPDGGSSIAVSAGSSVATIVVEGETGYVYIVE
;
A
#
# COMPACT_ATOMS: atom_id res chain seq x y z
N LEU A 1 -11.56 75.92 10.71
CA LEU A 1 -10.39 75.11 10.46
C LEU A 1 -10.83 73.78 9.77
N SER A 2 -10.68 73.77 8.43
CA SER A 2 -11.06 72.70 7.53
C SER A 2 -9.87 71.73 7.41
N GLY A 3 -10.01 70.49 7.89
CA GLY A 3 -9.08 69.38 7.74
C GLY A 3 -9.38 68.57 6.50
N ASN A 4 -8.61 68.74 5.45
CA ASN A 4 -8.72 68.02 4.20
C ASN A 4 -8.02 66.64 4.33
N GLY A 5 -8.77 65.59 4.70
CA GLY A 5 -8.32 64.19 4.69
C GLY A 5 -8.19 63.70 3.27
N ARG A 6 -6.94 63.61 2.74
CA ARG A 6 -6.64 62.95 1.47
C ARG A 6 -6.78 61.44 1.71
N ALA A 7 -7.84 60.85 1.18
CA ALA A 7 -7.95 59.40 1.02
C ALA A 7 -6.96 58.95 -0.07
N THR A 8 -5.93 58.21 0.33
CA THR A 8 -5.02 57.52 -0.60
C THR A 8 -5.76 56.31 -1.18
N SER A 9 -6.25 56.44 -2.40
CA SER A 9 -6.78 55.32 -3.15
C SER A 9 -5.67 54.31 -3.46
N ALA A 10 -5.69 53.15 -2.79
CA ALA A 10 -4.83 52.05 -3.13
C ALA A 10 -5.21 51.58 -4.54
N HIS A 11 -4.34 51.84 -5.54
CA HIS A 11 -4.52 51.26 -6.87
C HIS A 11 -4.23 49.76 -6.82
N TRP A 12 -5.27 48.99 -6.85
CA TRP A 12 -5.21 47.54 -7.10
C TRP A 12 -4.83 47.37 -8.58
N ARG A 13 -3.58 47.03 -8.82
CA ARG A 13 -3.09 46.68 -10.15
C ARG A 13 -3.58 45.28 -10.45
N GLY A 14 -4.54 45.14 -11.35
CA GLY A 14 -4.94 43.84 -11.91
C GLY A 14 -3.82 43.24 -12.76
N PHE A 15 -3.74 41.93 -12.80
CA PHE A 15 -2.80 41.20 -13.66
C PHE A 15 -3.08 41.51 -15.14
N THR A 16 -2.04 41.73 -15.93
CA THR A 16 -2.15 41.88 -17.38
C THR A 16 -2.37 40.50 -18.04
N THR A 17 -3.06 40.46 -19.18
CA THR A 17 -3.26 39.21 -19.94
C THR A 17 -1.94 38.56 -20.33
N THR A 18 -0.92 39.37 -20.61
CA THR A 18 0.44 38.89 -20.92
C THR A 18 1.10 38.23 -19.73
N GLU A 19 0.94 38.77 -18.51
CA GLU A 19 1.48 38.20 -17.27
C GLU A 19 0.84 36.85 -16.95
N LEU A 20 -0.48 36.73 -17.17
CA LEU A 20 -1.18 35.45 -17.03
C LEU A 20 -0.67 34.41 -18.02
N LEU A 21 -0.40 34.81 -19.26
CA LEU A 21 0.12 33.91 -20.30
C LEU A 21 1.52 33.42 -19.95
N ILE A 22 2.39 34.29 -19.46
CA ILE A 22 3.76 33.93 -19.03
C ILE A 22 3.70 32.94 -17.87
N VAL A 23 2.84 33.17 -16.87
CA VAL A 23 2.66 32.27 -15.73
C VAL A 23 2.19 30.89 -16.19
N LEU A 24 1.23 30.81 -17.11
CA LEU A 24 0.74 29.54 -17.67
C LEU A 24 1.86 28.75 -18.40
N VAL A 25 2.72 29.46 -19.16
CA VAL A 25 3.84 28.84 -19.85
C VAL A 25 4.85 28.28 -18.84
N ILE A 26 5.20 29.07 -17.82
CA ILE A 26 6.14 28.61 -16.77
C ILE A 26 5.59 27.40 -16.01
N VAL A 27 4.33 27.42 -15.61
CA VAL A 27 3.65 26.30 -14.93
C VAL A 27 3.61 25.06 -15.82
N GLY A 28 3.33 25.22 -17.12
CA GLY A 28 3.35 24.12 -18.09
C GLY A 28 4.74 23.45 -18.21
N VAL A 29 5.81 24.26 -18.28
CA VAL A 29 7.20 23.75 -18.32
C VAL A 29 7.56 23.03 -17.02
N LEU A 30 7.21 23.61 -15.88
CA LEU A 30 7.48 22.98 -14.57
C LEU A 30 6.71 21.68 -14.40
N ALA A 31 5.44 21.62 -14.83
CA ALA A 31 4.62 20.39 -14.81
C ALA A 31 5.26 19.28 -15.66
N PHE A 32 5.76 19.61 -16.85
CA PHE A 32 6.43 18.64 -17.72
C PHE A 32 7.68 18.01 -17.09
N ILE A 33 8.42 18.79 -16.28
CA ILE A 33 9.64 18.31 -15.60
C ILE A 33 9.27 17.49 -14.34
N ALA A 34 8.16 17.77 -13.69
CA ALA A 34 7.76 17.14 -12.43
C ALA A 34 7.16 15.72 -12.62
N ILE A 35 6.40 15.51 -13.69
CA ILE A 35 5.68 14.24 -13.96
C ILE A 35 6.62 13.01 -14.02
N PRO A 36 7.79 13.02 -14.69
CA PRO A 36 8.64 11.84 -14.79
C PRO A 36 9.30 11.39 -13.48
N ARG A 37 9.19 12.15 -12.41
CA ARG A 37 9.83 11.85 -11.11
C ARG A 37 8.92 11.14 -10.11
N LEU A 38 7.66 10.89 -10.48
CA LEU A 38 6.75 10.10 -9.65
C LEU A 38 7.01 8.61 -9.92
N ASP A 39 7.71 7.96 -9.00
CA ASP A 39 7.85 6.51 -8.97
C ASP A 39 6.53 5.91 -8.45
N ILE A 40 5.53 5.84 -9.34
CA ILE A 40 4.18 5.37 -9.02
C ILE A 40 4.18 3.92 -8.51
N PRO A 41 4.99 2.97 -9.05
CA PRO A 41 5.08 1.63 -8.49
C PRO A 41 5.50 1.60 -7.03
N SER A 42 6.42 2.45 -6.60
CA SER A 42 6.88 2.50 -5.20
C SER A 42 5.76 2.85 -4.21
N LEU A 43 4.77 3.63 -4.64
CA LEU A 43 3.61 3.99 -3.81
C LEU A 43 2.65 2.81 -3.56
N LYS A 44 2.77 1.73 -4.33
CA LYS A 44 1.93 0.53 -4.19
C LYS A 44 2.48 -0.48 -3.17
N VAL A 45 3.74 -0.35 -2.78
CA VAL A 45 4.40 -1.33 -1.89
C VAL A 45 3.71 -1.41 -0.54
N ALA A 46 3.52 -0.28 0.15
CA ALA A 46 2.89 -0.26 1.47
C ALA A 46 1.44 -0.80 1.47
N PRO A 47 0.52 -0.35 0.60
CA PRO A 47 -0.84 -0.88 0.59
C PRO A 47 -0.91 -2.37 0.23
N VAL A 48 -0.06 -2.87 -0.68
CA VAL A 48 -0.03 -4.30 -1.00
C VAL A 48 0.53 -5.11 0.16
N ALA A 49 1.57 -4.62 0.85
CA ALA A 49 2.12 -5.28 2.02
C ALA A 49 1.08 -5.36 3.15
N GLU A 50 0.33 -4.29 3.42
CA GLU A 50 -0.76 -4.28 4.40
C GLU A 50 -1.89 -5.25 4.03
N GLN A 51 -2.28 -5.30 2.76
CA GLN A 51 -3.29 -6.22 2.27
C GLN A 51 -2.86 -7.68 2.49
N ILE A 52 -1.64 -8.04 2.10
CA ILE A 52 -1.09 -9.39 2.30
C ILE A 52 -1.00 -9.71 3.80
N ALA A 53 -0.52 -8.79 4.63
CA ALA A 53 -0.45 -8.98 6.08
C ALA A 53 -1.83 -9.20 6.72
N ALA A 54 -2.87 -8.50 6.24
CA ALA A 54 -4.24 -8.69 6.70
C ALA A 54 -4.76 -10.11 6.37
N GLU A 55 -4.49 -10.61 5.17
CA GLU A 55 -4.91 -11.96 4.77
C GLU A 55 -4.12 -13.06 5.50
N ILE A 56 -2.85 -12.83 5.84
CA ILE A 56 -2.09 -13.75 6.72
C ILE A 56 -2.73 -13.83 8.10
N ARG A 57 -3.08 -12.68 8.71
CA ARG A 57 -3.79 -12.62 10.00
C ARG A 57 -5.16 -13.30 9.92
N TYR A 58 -5.84 -13.16 8.78
CA TYR A 58 -7.12 -13.84 8.55
C TYR A 58 -6.96 -15.36 8.46
N ALA A 59 -5.94 -15.87 7.75
CA ALA A 59 -5.62 -17.29 7.70
C ALA A 59 -5.31 -17.87 9.10
N GLN A 60 -4.56 -17.13 9.92
CA GLN A 60 -4.31 -17.48 11.32
C GLN A 60 -5.61 -17.56 12.13
N ASN A 61 -6.49 -16.58 12.00
CA ASN A 61 -7.79 -16.55 12.68
C ASN A 61 -8.66 -17.75 12.26
N LEU A 62 -8.68 -18.09 10.97
CA LEU A 62 -9.39 -19.26 10.46
C LEU A 62 -8.85 -20.55 11.07
N ALA A 63 -7.53 -20.72 11.20
CA ALA A 63 -6.92 -21.89 11.81
C ALA A 63 -7.36 -22.06 13.26
N MET A 64 -7.43 -20.96 14.01
CA MET A 64 -7.88 -20.97 15.41
C MET A 64 -9.39 -21.24 15.53
N THR A 65 -10.22 -20.56 14.75
CA THR A 65 -11.69 -20.62 14.87
C THR A 65 -12.27 -21.90 14.32
N ARG A 66 -11.71 -22.43 13.23
CA ARG A 66 -12.18 -23.68 12.60
C ARG A 66 -11.47 -24.93 13.12
N SER A 67 -10.49 -24.77 14.01
CA SER A 67 -9.68 -25.87 14.54
C SER A 67 -9.09 -26.77 13.45
N ALA A 68 -8.71 -26.19 12.32
CA ALA A 68 -8.15 -26.88 11.17
C ALA A 68 -6.92 -26.10 10.67
N ALA A 69 -5.91 -26.80 10.17
CA ALA A 69 -4.75 -26.14 9.58
C ALA A 69 -5.16 -25.33 8.33
N HIS A 70 -4.68 -24.11 8.25
CA HIS A 70 -4.86 -23.23 7.09
C HIS A 70 -3.51 -22.73 6.61
N SER A 71 -3.31 -22.76 5.30
CA SER A 71 -2.08 -22.31 4.65
C SER A 71 -2.37 -21.06 3.84
N PHE A 72 -1.59 -20.00 4.06
CA PHE A 72 -1.54 -18.83 3.21
C PHE A 72 -0.39 -19.00 2.23
N THR A 73 -0.65 -18.83 0.95
CA THR A 73 0.35 -18.90 -0.13
C THR A 73 0.35 -17.62 -0.91
N VAL A 74 1.51 -17.04 -1.13
CA VAL A 74 1.72 -15.86 -1.96
C VAL A 74 2.83 -16.12 -2.97
N GLY A 75 2.70 -15.57 -4.18
CA GLY A 75 3.69 -15.66 -5.25
C GLY A 75 3.05 -15.61 -6.63
N GLY A 76 3.86 -15.28 -7.64
CA GLY A 76 3.40 -15.25 -9.03
C GLY A 76 2.28 -14.25 -9.34
N GLY A 77 2.21 -13.13 -8.60
CA GLY A 77 1.20 -12.09 -8.83
C GLY A 77 -0.13 -12.35 -8.09
N SER A 78 -0.21 -13.40 -7.26
CA SER A 78 -1.44 -13.75 -6.55
C SER A 78 -1.18 -14.28 -5.14
N TYR A 79 -2.23 -14.33 -4.34
CA TYR A 79 -2.24 -14.97 -3.02
C TYR A 79 -3.55 -15.68 -2.76
N SER A 80 -3.51 -16.72 -1.93
CA SER A 80 -4.69 -17.55 -1.62
C SER A 80 -4.56 -18.19 -0.25
N ILE A 81 -5.71 -18.61 0.29
CA ILE A 81 -5.78 -19.42 1.51
C ILE A 81 -6.32 -20.79 1.15
N SER A 82 -5.76 -21.83 1.75
CA SER A 82 -6.20 -23.21 1.53
C SER A 82 -6.18 -24.00 2.85
N ASN A 83 -6.90 -25.11 2.86
CA ASN A 83 -6.87 -26.10 3.92
C ASN A 83 -6.88 -27.51 3.30
N ALA A 84 -6.96 -28.56 4.10
CA ALA A 84 -7.03 -29.96 3.62
C ALA A 84 -8.22 -30.25 2.68
N GLY A 85 -9.27 -29.44 2.72
CA GLY A 85 -10.45 -29.54 1.85
C GLY A 85 -10.36 -28.74 0.56
N GLY A 86 -9.30 -27.95 0.36
CA GLY A 86 -9.09 -27.11 -0.82
C GLY A 86 -8.99 -25.62 -0.53
N GLY A 87 -9.29 -24.80 -1.53
CA GLY A 87 -9.25 -23.33 -1.42
C GLY A 87 -10.30 -22.81 -0.44
N VAL A 88 -9.92 -21.80 0.32
CA VAL A 88 -10.79 -21.12 1.29
C VAL A 88 -10.94 -19.66 0.85
N PRO A 89 -12.16 -19.10 0.87
CA PRO A 89 -12.34 -17.70 0.53
C PRO A 89 -11.50 -16.77 1.41
N LEU A 90 -10.95 -15.72 0.81
CA LEU A 90 -10.27 -14.62 1.46
C LEU A 90 -11.24 -13.80 2.32
N SER A 91 -10.72 -12.84 3.06
CA SER A 91 -11.53 -11.96 3.93
C SER A 91 -12.61 -11.19 3.18
N ASN A 92 -12.40 -10.90 1.89
CA ASN A 92 -13.37 -10.25 0.99
C ASN A 92 -14.35 -11.20 0.31
N GLY A 93 -14.24 -12.53 0.54
CA GLY A 93 -15.08 -13.57 -0.05
C GLY A 93 -14.58 -14.13 -1.39
N GLU A 94 -13.49 -13.61 -1.94
CA GLU A 94 -12.89 -14.13 -3.17
C GLU A 94 -12.06 -15.40 -2.93
N GLY A 95 -11.88 -16.23 -3.95
CA GLY A 95 -11.07 -17.46 -3.85
C GLY A 95 -9.57 -17.23 -3.88
N ALA A 96 -9.13 -16.13 -4.51
CA ALA A 96 -7.74 -15.69 -4.57
C ALA A 96 -7.69 -14.16 -4.76
N GLY A 97 -6.66 -13.55 -4.24
CA GLY A 97 -6.33 -12.14 -4.51
C GLY A 97 -5.21 -12.01 -5.52
N SER A 98 -5.08 -10.85 -6.13
CA SER A 98 -4.01 -10.52 -7.05
C SER A 98 -3.37 -9.18 -6.70
N TYR A 99 -2.14 -9.00 -7.14
CA TYR A 99 -1.40 -7.74 -7.04
C TYR A 99 -0.65 -7.50 -8.35
N GLU A 100 -0.50 -6.23 -8.69
CA GLU A 100 0.17 -5.78 -9.92
C GLU A 100 1.22 -4.71 -9.59
N ASP A 101 2.23 -4.59 -10.46
CA ASP A 101 3.30 -3.58 -10.38
C ASP A 101 4.22 -3.68 -9.15
N VAL A 102 4.11 -4.78 -8.39
CA VAL A 102 5.01 -5.08 -7.28
C VAL A 102 5.54 -6.51 -7.42
N THR A 103 6.73 -6.75 -6.89
CA THR A 103 7.31 -8.09 -6.76
C THR A 103 7.17 -8.53 -5.32
N VAL A 104 6.66 -9.74 -5.12
CA VAL A 104 6.48 -10.34 -3.78
C VAL A 104 7.18 -11.69 -3.76
N ASP A 105 7.93 -11.95 -2.71
CA ASP A 105 8.58 -13.24 -2.52
C ASP A 105 7.54 -14.37 -2.41
N ALA A 106 7.80 -15.49 -3.08
CA ALA A 106 6.93 -16.64 -3.02
C ALA A 106 7.14 -17.39 -1.70
N VAL A 107 6.10 -17.41 -0.86
CA VAL A 107 6.13 -18.05 0.46
C VAL A 107 4.80 -18.73 0.73
N THR A 108 4.86 -19.86 1.45
CA THR A 108 3.69 -20.51 2.05
C THR A 108 3.88 -20.58 3.56
N VAL A 109 2.90 -20.10 4.31
CA VAL A 109 2.88 -20.14 5.78
C VAL A 109 1.65 -20.97 6.20
N THR A 110 1.88 -22.02 6.96
CA THR A 110 0.82 -22.90 7.46
C THR A 110 0.60 -22.68 8.95
N PHE A 111 -0.62 -22.36 9.32
CA PHE A 111 -1.01 -22.13 10.71
C PHE A 111 -1.64 -23.40 11.31
N SER A 112 -1.17 -23.77 12.50
CA SER A 112 -1.67 -24.92 13.25
C SER A 112 -3.08 -24.69 13.79
N PRO A 113 -3.89 -25.76 13.92
CA PRO A 113 -5.19 -25.69 14.56
C PRO A 113 -5.10 -25.17 16.01
N ARG A 114 -6.17 -24.51 16.47
CA ARG A 114 -6.36 -23.99 17.84
C ARG A 114 -5.46 -22.84 18.25
N PHE A 115 -4.14 -22.97 18.08
CA PHE A 115 -3.19 -21.94 18.57
C PHE A 115 -2.77 -20.97 17.48
N GLY A 116 -3.03 -21.27 16.21
CA GLY A 116 -2.64 -20.41 15.10
C GLY A 116 -1.12 -20.20 15.00
N ARG A 117 -0.31 -21.14 15.52
CA ARG A 117 1.15 -21.06 15.38
C ARG A 117 1.53 -21.41 13.95
N PRO A 118 2.43 -20.63 13.34
CA PRO A 118 2.94 -20.98 12.02
C PRO A 118 3.89 -22.19 12.12
N ASP A 119 4.13 -22.84 11.00
CA ASP A 119 5.10 -23.94 10.85
C ASP A 119 6.57 -23.45 10.93
N GLY A 120 6.77 -22.14 10.95
CA GLY A 120 8.05 -21.47 11.14
C GLY A 120 7.91 -19.96 10.98
N GLY A 121 8.96 -19.22 11.37
CA GLY A 121 9.05 -17.79 11.08
C GLY A 121 9.29 -17.56 9.59
N SER A 122 8.66 -16.55 9.02
CA SER A 122 8.79 -16.20 7.61
C SER A 122 8.92 -14.70 7.42
N SER A 123 9.68 -14.30 6.40
CA SER A 123 9.75 -12.91 5.94
C SER A 123 9.38 -12.88 4.46
N ILE A 124 8.55 -11.93 4.07
CA ILE A 124 8.04 -11.77 2.71
C ILE A 124 8.37 -10.36 2.28
N ALA A 125 9.31 -10.20 1.35
CA ALA A 125 9.61 -8.89 0.79
C ALA A 125 8.60 -8.53 -0.29
N VAL A 126 8.10 -7.31 -0.21
CA VAL A 126 7.25 -6.65 -1.22
C VAL A 126 8.04 -5.47 -1.76
N SER A 127 8.36 -5.47 -3.03
CA SER A 127 9.24 -4.46 -3.64
C SER A 127 8.69 -3.91 -4.95
N ALA A 128 8.95 -2.64 -5.20
CA ALA A 128 8.72 -1.99 -6.49
C ALA A 128 9.61 -0.76 -6.64
N GLY A 129 10.33 -0.63 -7.73
CA GLY A 129 11.29 0.45 -7.93
C GLY A 129 12.35 0.48 -6.82
N SER A 130 12.43 1.57 -6.09
CA SER A 130 13.37 1.75 -4.97
C SER A 130 12.78 1.44 -3.61
N SER A 131 11.49 1.15 -3.52
CA SER A 131 10.79 0.90 -2.25
C SER A 131 10.70 -0.60 -1.96
N VAL A 132 10.91 -0.95 -0.69
CA VAL A 132 10.78 -2.31 -0.17
C VAL A 132 10.08 -2.26 1.18
N ALA A 133 9.09 -3.11 1.36
CA ALA A 133 8.48 -3.39 2.65
C ALA A 133 8.61 -4.88 2.95
N THR A 134 8.91 -5.25 4.18
CA THR A 134 9.07 -6.65 4.58
C THR A 134 7.98 -7.02 5.58
N ILE A 135 7.16 -7.99 5.23
CA ILE A 135 6.17 -8.57 6.14
C ILE A 135 6.87 -9.68 6.91
N VAL A 136 6.85 -9.60 8.23
CA VAL A 136 7.46 -10.61 9.11
C VAL A 136 6.36 -11.37 9.84
N VAL A 137 6.43 -12.69 9.76
CA VAL A 137 5.57 -13.62 10.52
C VAL A 137 6.43 -14.29 11.57
N GLU A 138 6.14 -14.02 12.82
CA GLU A 138 6.92 -14.54 13.95
C GLU A 138 6.61 -16.02 14.20
N GLY A 139 7.65 -16.87 14.24
CA GLY A 139 7.49 -18.32 14.25
C GLY A 139 6.85 -18.91 15.52
N GLU A 140 6.94 -18.21 16.66
CA GLU A 140 6.39 -18.70 17.92
C GLU A 140 4.91 -18.33 18.11
N THR A 141 4.53 -17.14 17.69
CA THR A 141 3.22 -16.56 17.96
C THR A 141 2.35 -16.44 16.72
N GLY A 142 2.98 -16.38 15.53
CA GLY A 142 2.34 -16.00 14.29
C GLY A 142 1.98 -14.52 14.22
N TYR A 143 2.58 -13.69 15.09
CA TYR A 143 2.36 -12.24 15.01
C TYR A 143 2.92 -11.69 13.70
N VAL A 144 2.11 -10.88 13.01
CA VAL A 144 2.45 -10.33 11.69
C VAL A 144 2.64 -8.83 11.80
N TYR A 145 3.81 -8.36 11.39
CA TYR A 145 4.12 -6.92 11.33
C TYR A 145 4.90 -6.58 10.06
N ILE A 146 4.94 -5.31 9.71
CA ILE A 146 5.62 -4.79 8.52
C ILE A 146 6.79 -3.92 8.96
N VAL A 147 7.90 -4.08 8.26
CA VAL A 147 9.12 -3.26 8.39
C VAL A 147 9.36 -2.59 7.04
N GLU A 148 9.46 -1.26 7.04
CA GLU A 148 9.77 -0.41 5.88
C GLU A 148 11.23 0.05 5.90
#